data_e874a7c389659e3a479821ba463ae7a0
#
_entry.id   e874a7c389659e3a479821ba463ae7a0
#
_cell.length_a   1.000
_cell.length_b   1.000
_cell.length_c   1.000
_cell.angle_alpha   90.00
_cell.angle_beta   90.00
_cell.angle_gamma   90.00
#
_symmetry.space_group_name_H-M   'P 1'
#
loop_
_entity.id
_entity.type
_entity.pdbx_description
1 polymer ?
#
loop_
_entity_poly.entity_id
_entity_poly.type
_entity_poly.pdbx_seq_one_letter_code
_entity_poly.pdbx_strand_id
1 'polypeptide(L)'
;MSVLNVLSTNSVSAGATEYQVIQTGYYRVGSTAGAATVSLNGGPAITLVQNEFILLKGGKPGQAKIVKAVDDSTADYILGHHIHATGDAHPFSAGDFIAVEDNSTSPAIDSNFLSAGTAGKKITAVTGNTIATDIDSSSASADYTFAFSGPQAIVKRCIKIVAATSAVIVEEVQVVGG
;
A
#
# COMPACT_ATOMS: atom_id res chain seq x y z
N MET A 1 -19.25 -4.68 -24.43
CA MET A 1 -17.88 -4.17 -24.71
C MET A 1 -17.35 -3.53 -23.44
N SER A 2 -16.31 -4.10 -22.85
CA SER A 2 -15.72 -3.51 -21.62
C SER A 2 -14.76 -2.39 -22.01
N VAL A 3 -14.90 -1.25 -21.35
CA VAL A 3 -14.03 -0.09 -21.54
C VAL A 3 -13.12 0.04 -20.33
N LEU A 4 -11.83 0.27 -20.56
CA LEU A 4 -10.88 0.60 -19.50
C LEU A 4 -10.86 2.11 -19.30
N ASN A 5 -11.13 2.54 -18.07
CA ASN A 5 -10.95 3.91 -17.64
C ASN A 5 -9.65 4.00 -16.84
N VAL A 6 -8.68 4.79 -17.31
CA VAL A 6 -7.40 4.99 -16.62
C VAL A 6 -7.62 6.02 -15.52
N LEU A 7 -7.33 5.64 -14.28
CA LEU A 7 -7.45 6.51 -13.10
C LEU A 7 -6.13 7.18 -12.74
N SER A 8 -5.03 6.46 -12.89
CA SER A 8 -3.69 6.98 -12.62
C SER A 8 -2.68 6.31 -13.53
N THR A 9 -1.59 7.00 -13.81
CA THR A 9 -0.45 6.48 -14.56
C THR A 9 0.81 6.76 -13.76
N ASN A 10 1.63 5.75 -13.57
CA ASN A 10 2.93 5.84 -12.93
C ASN A 10 3.99 5.17 -13.80
N SER A 11 5.23 5.67 -13.73
CA SER A 11 6.37 5.07 -14.41
C SER A 11 7.35 4.54 -13.37
N VAL A 12 7.62 3.24 -13.42
CA VAL A 12 8.58 2.58 -12.54
C VAL A 12 9.87 2.38 -13.30
N SER A 13 10.96 3.00 -12.85
CA SER A 13 12.26 2.93 -13.50
C SER A 13 12.84 1.52 -13.47
N ALA A 14 13.74 1.21 -14.41
CA ALA A 14 14.48 -0.05 -14.39
C ALA A 14 15.22 -0.25 -13.07
N GLY A 15 15.12 -1.43 -12.49
CA GLY A 15 15.70 -1.78 -11.18
C GLY A 15 14.98 -1.19 -9.97
N ALA A 16 13.92 -0.40 -10.16
CA ALA A 16 13.20 0.24 -9.06
C ALA A 16 12.10 -0.66 -8.50
N THR A 17 11.80 -0.40 -7.22
CA THR A 17 10.61 -0.91 -6.54
C THR A 17 9.74 0.28 -6.17
N GLU A 18 8.47 0.23 -6.54
CA GLU A 18 7.48 1.24 -6.23
C GLU A 18 6.28 0.63 -5.52
N TYR A 19 5.60 1.45 -4.74
CA TYR A 19 4.38 1.08 -4.04
C TYR A 19 3.29 2.08 -4.39
N GLN A 20 2.14 1.58 -4.81
CA GLN A 20 1.01 2.40 -5.20
C GLN A 20 -0.23 2.00 -4.41
N VAL A 21 -0.91 2.97 -3.83
CA VAL A 21 -2.18 2.73 -3.11
C VAL A 21 -3.22 2.19 -4.09
N ILE A 22 -3.88 1.10 -3.71
CA ILE A 22 -4.88 0.43 -4.54
C ILE A 22 -6.22 1.16 -4.43
N GLN A 23 -6.76 1.63 -5.56
CA GLN A 23 -8.08 2.25 -5.66
C GLN A 23 -9.12 1.32 -6.30
N THR A 24 -8.74 0.56 -7.35
CA THR A 24 -9.67 -0.30 -8.09
C THR A 24 -9.31 -1.78 -8.11
N GLY A 25 -8.08 -2.13 -7.88
CA GLY A 25 -7.56 -3.50 -7.88
C GLY A 25 -7.20 -4.06 -9.26
N TYR A 26 -7.31 -3.28 -10.35
CA TYR A 26 -6.86 -3.67 -11.68
C TYR A 26 -5.78 -2.71 -12.19
N TYR A 27 -4.76 -3.27 -12.82
CA TYR A 27 -3.62 -2.54 -13.34
C TYR A 27 -3.32 -2.98 -14.76
N ARG A 28 -3.16 -2.02 -15.66
CA ARG A 28 -2.60 -2.23 -16.99
C ARG A 28 -1.10 -1.93 -16.90
N VAL A 29 -0.28 -2.92 -17.20
CA VAL A 29 1.18 -2.79 -17.07
C VAL A 29 1.80 -3.06 -18.43
N GLY A 30 2.71 -2.19 -18.84
CA GLY A 30 3.37 -2.31 -20.12
C GLY A 30 4.73 -1.63 -20.14
N SER A 31 5.47 -1.83 -21.25
CA SER A 31 6.75 -1.19 -21.47
C SER A 31 6.81 -0.62 -22.87
N THR A 32 7.19 0.65 -22.99
CA THR A 32 7.40 1.33 -24.27
C THR A 32 8.88 1.47 -24.63
N ALA A 33 9.76 1.36 -23.63
CA ALA A 33 11.20 1.58 -23.81
C ALA A 33 11.96 0.34 -24.32
N GLY A 34 11.40 -0.86 -24.16
CA GLY A 34 12.04 -2.12 -24.53
C GLY A 34 11.38 -3.32 -23.84
N ALA A 35 11.93 -4.51 -24.00
CA ALA A 35 11.49 -5.65 -23.23
C ALA A 35 11.71 -5.41 -21.72
N ALA A 36 10.71 -5.68 -20.91
CA ALA A 36 10.75 -5.45 -19.48
C ALA A 36 10.37 -6.70 -18.71
N THR A 37 10.90 -6.85 -17.50
CA THR A 37 10.48 -7.85 -16.54
C THR A 37 9.89 -7.15 -15.34
N VAL A 38 8.66 -7.49 -14.97
CA VAL A 38 7.93 -6.90 -13.86
C VAL A 38 7.37 -7.96 -12.93
N SER A 39 7.39 -7.73 -11.64
CA SER A 39 6.67 -8.54 -10.66
C SER A 39 5.77 -7.67 -9.80
N LEU A 40 4.62 -8.22 -9.39
CA LEU A 40 3.66 -7.59 -8.51
C LEU A 40 3.56 -8.36 -7.20
N ASN A 41 3.57 -7.63 -6.08
CA ASN A 41 3.41 -8.16 -4.72
C ASN A 41 4.36 -9.33 -4.38
N GLY A 42 5.56 -9.35 -4.98
CA GLY A 42 6.51 -10.44 -4.80
C GLY A 42 6.15 -11.74 -5.52
N GLY A 43 5.17 -11.71 -6.39
CA GLY A 43 4.81 -12.84 -7.26
C GLY A 43 5.86 -13.12 -8.34
N PRO A 44 5.61 -14.14 -9.19
CA PRO A 44 6.49 -14.45 -10.32
C PRO A 44 6.71 -13.26 -11.24
N ALA A 45 7.92 -13.18 -11.79
CA ALA A 45 8.23 -12.16 -12.79
C ALA A 45 7.52 -12.47 -14.12
N ILE A 46 6.96 -11.44 -14.72
CA ILE A 46 6.29 -11.46 -16.01
C ILE A 46 7.18 -10.72 -17.00
N THR A 47 7.47 -11.33 -18.12
CA THR A 47 8.24 -10.68 -19.20
C THR A 47 7.28 -10.07 -20.21
N LEU A 48 7.47 -8.78 -20.48
CA LEU A 48 6.74 -7.98 -21.46
C LEU A 48 7.67 -7.69 -22.63
N VAL A 49 7.18 -7.79 -23.85
CA VAL A 49 7.89 -7.26 -25.02
C VAL A 49 7.59 -5.75 -25.16
N GLN A 50 8.40 -5.06 -25.94
CA GLN A 50 8.19 -3.63 -26.19
C GLN A 50 6.79 -3.38 -26.77
N ASN A 51 6.10 -2.38 -26.25
CA ASN A 51 4.73 -1.97 -26.60
C ASN A 51 3.64 -3.00 -26.23
N GLU A 52 3.98 -4.04 -25.49
CA GLU A 52 2.99 -4.94 -24.88
C GLU A 52 2.43 -4.34 -23.59
N PHE A 53 1.10 -4.45 -23.47
CA PHE A 53 0.39 -4.10 -22.24
C PHE A 53 -0.49 -5.26 -21.83
N ILE A 54 -0.40 -5.63 -20.56
CA ILE A 54 -1.22 -6.70 -19.95
C ILE A 54 -2.09 -6.13 -18.85
N LEU A 55 -3.26 -6.73 -18.64
CA LEU A 55 -4.14 -6.40 -17.54
C LEU A 55 -3.91 -7.39 -16.40
N LEU A 56 -3.61 -6.87 -15.23
CA LEU A 56 -3.31 -7.64 -14.03
C LEU A 56 -4.25 -7.25 -12.91
N LYS A 57 -4.50 -8.22 -12.01
CA LYS A 57 -5.21 -7.98 -10.76
C LYS A 57 -4.19 -7.71 -9.66
N GLY A 58 -4.20 -6.50 -9.10
CA GLY A 58 -3.27 -6.08 -8.06
C GLY A 58 -3.73 -6.38 -6.63
N GLY A 59 -5.01 -6.64 -6.45
CA GLY A 59 -5.61 -6.87 -5.13
C GLY A 59 -6.91 -6.10 -4.95
N LYS A 60 -7.48 -6.16 -3.75
CA LYS A 60 -8.65 -5.36 -3.39
C LYS A 60 -8.22 -4.07 -2.71
N PRO A 61 -8.84 -2.92 -2.99
CA PRO A 61 -8.68 -1.73 -2.17
C PRO A 61 -8.96 -2.05 -0.69
N GLY A 62 -8.27 -1.38 0.19
CA GLY A 62 -8.49 -1.53 1.62
C GLY A 62 -7.89 -0.37 2.38
N GLN A 63 -8.63 0.12 3.37
CA GLN A 63 -8.17 1.14 4.28
C GLN A 63 -8.76 0.92 5.67
N ALA A 64 -8.06 1.40 6.69
CA ALA A 64 -8.53 1.46 8.06
C ALA A 64 -7.88 2.63 8.79
N LYS A 65 -8.57 3.15 9.80
CA LYS A 65 -8.03 4.19 10.68
C LYS A 65 -7.14 3.57 11.74
N ILE A 66 -6.11 4.29 12.16
CA ILE A 66 -5.21 3.89 13.24
C ILE A 66 -5.74 4.47 14.55
N VAL A 67 -6.06 3.59 15.49
CA VAL A 67 -6.42 3.97 16.86
C VAL A 67 -5.16 4.13 17.70
N LYS A 68 -4.22 3.22 17.54
CA LYS A 68 -2.92 3.25 18.22
C LYS A 68 -1.83 2.73 17.30
N ALA A 69 -0.64 3.35 17.36
CA ALA A 69 0.58 2.78 16.83
C ALA A 69 1.54 2.54 18.01
N VAL A 70 2.08 1.33 18.07
CA VAL A 70 2.99 0.89 19.14
C VAL A 70 4.36 0.67 18.54
N ASP A 71 5.38 1.18 19.22
CA ASP A 71 6.77 0.91 18.91
C ASP A 71 7.25 -0.35 19.65
N ASP A 72 7.54 -1.40 18.87
CA ASP A 72 8.22 -2.62 19.37
C ASP A 72 9.38 -2.95 18.41
N SER A 73 10.28 -1.98 18.18
CA SER A 73 11.32 -2.00 17.16
C SER A 73 10.76 -1.99 15.72
N THR A 74 9.58 -2.50 15.51
CA THR A 74 8.77 -2.38 14.32
C THR A 74 7.37 -1.90 14.68
N ALA A 75 6.74 -1.16 13.77
CA ALA A 75 5.44 -0.55 14.03
C ALA A 75 4.32 -1.59 14.00
N ASP A 76 3.57 -1.65 15.10
CA ASP A 76 2.31 -2.36 15.22
C ASP A 76 1.15 -1.37 15.27
N TYR A 77 0.09 -1.62 14.49
CA TYR A 77 -1.06 -0.74 14.43
C TYR A 77 -2.32 -1.44 14.92
N ILE A 78 -2.99 -0.83 15.90
CA ILE A 78 -4.36 -1.19 16.28
C ILE A 78 -5.29 -0.38 15.38
N LEU A 79 -6.11 -1.09 14.63
CA LEU A 79 -6.99 -0.52 13.60
C LEU A 79 -8.43 -0.47 14.10
N GLY A 80 -9.19 0.53 13.67
CA GLY A 80 -10.61 0.60 13.98
C GLY A 80 -11.19 2.00 13.99
N HIS A 81 -12.39 2.10 14.52
CA HIS A 81 -13.07 3.36 14.75
C HIS A 81 -12.69 3.91 16.13
N HIS A 82 -12.58 5.23 16.22
CA HIS A 82 -12.23 5.94 17.47
C HIS A 82 -13.17 5.68 18.66
N ILE A 83 -14.34 5.09 18.43
CA ILE A 83 -15.33 4.80 19.46
C ILE A 83 -15.05 3.49 20.19
N HIS A 84 -14.25 2.60 19.60
CA HIS A 84 -13.96 1.28 20.14
C HIS A 84 -12.46 1.09 20.37
N ALA A 85 -12.05 1.14 21.62
CA ALA A 85 -10.65 0.87 22.00
C ALA A 85 -10.19 -0.56 21.66
N THR A 86 -11.13 -1.44 21.34
CA THR A 86 -10.87 -2.83 20.93
C THR A 86 -10.68 -2.99 19.43
N GLY A 87 -10.90 -1.92 18.66
CA GLY A 87 -10.80 -1.93 17.20
C GLY A 87 -11.92 -2.69 16.48
N ASP A 88 -12.03 -2.44 15.22
CA ASP A 88 -13.02 -3.06 14.32
C ASP A 88 -12.34 -4.00 13.33
N ALA A 89 -13.13 -4.85 12.70
CA ALA A 89 -12.65 -5.69 11.60
C ALA A 89 -12.06 -4.81 10.47
N HIS A 90 -10.91 -5.22 9.96
CA HIS A 90 -10.21 -4.51 8.90
C HIS A 90 -9.97 -5.44 7.68
N PRO A 91 -9.73 -4.88 6.48
CA PRO A 91 -9.63 -5.67 5.25
C PRO A 91 -8.23 -6.26 4.99
N PHE A 92 -7.29 -6.16 5.93
CA PHE A 92 -5.90 -6.54 5.72
C PHE A 92 -5.62 -7.99 6.09
N SER A 93 -4.58 -8.56 5.45
CA SER A 93 -4.05 -9.89 5.68
C SER A 93 -2.53 -9.86 5.78
N ALA A 94 -1.94 -10.84 6.46
CA ALA A 94 -0.49 -11.01 6.44
C ALA A 94 0.01 -11.20 5.01
N GLY A 95 1.08 -10.50 4.67
CA GLY A 95 1.64 -10.45 3.33
C GLY A 95 1.16 -9.26 2.47
N ASP A 96 0.10 -8.54 2.87
CA ASP A 96 -0.30 -7.32 2.21
C ASP A 96 0.79 -6.23 2.36
N PHE A 97 0.87 -5.35 1.37
CA PHE A 97 1.68 -4.12 1.45
C PHE A 97 0.78 -2.95 1.78
N ILE A 98 1.29 -2.03 2.58
CA ILE A 98 0.55 -0.88 3.08
C ILE A 98 1.33 0.42 2.95
N ALA A 99 0.58 1.53 2.87
CA ALA A 99 1.05 2.87 3.14
C ALA A 99 0.33 3.42 4.37
N VAL A 100 1.05 4.15 5.19
CA VAL A 100 0.49 4.88 6.32
C VAL A 100 0.45 6.35 5.95
N GLU A 101 -0.75 6.95 5.94
CA GLU A 101 -0.95 8.37 5.68
C GLU A 101 -1.18 9.09 6.99
N ASP A 102 -0.39 10.15 7.20
CA ASP A 102 -0.57 11.05 8.32
C ASP A 102 -1.65 12.09 7.99
N ASN A 103 -2.84 11.84 8.49
CA ASN A 103 -3.91 12.82 8.51
C ASN A 103 -4.16 13.37 9.93
N SER A 104 -3.38 12.88 10.90
CA SER A 104 -3.57 13.24 12.31
C SER A 104 -2.92 14.59 12.63
N THR A 105 -3.55 15.36 13.50
CA THR A 105 -3.05 16.69 13.87
C THR A 105 -2.90 16.89 15.38
N SER A 106 -3.63 16.12 16.19
CA SER A 106 -3.58 16.26 17.64
C SER A 106 -4.09 14.97 18.34
N PRO A 107 -3.20 14.10 18.80
CA PRO A 107 -1.75 14.12 18.52
C PRO A 107 -1.45 13.78 17.06
N ALA A 108 -0.36 14.32 16.53
CA ALA A 108 0.21 13.86 15.27
C ALA A 108 0.91 12.50 15.48
N ILE A 109 0.80 11.61 14.51
CA ILE A 109 1.57 10.37 14.52
C ILE A 109 3.05 10.69 14.23
N ASP A 110 3.96 10.05 14.95
CA ASP A 110 5.40 10.21 14.70
C ASP A 110 5.76 9.71 13.30
N SER A 111 6.66 10.44 12.63
CA SER A 111 7.10 10.12 11.25
C SER A 111 7.72 8.72 11.12
N ASN A 112 8.27 8.16 12.21
CA ASN A 112 8.83 6.81 12.23
C ASN A 112 7.77 5.71 12.15
N PHE A 113 6.51 6.02 12.39
CA PHE A 113 5.40 5.12 12.12
C PHE A 113 4.90 5.21 10.67
N LEU A 114 5.33 6.21 9.94
CA LEU A 114 4.96 6.34 8.53
C LEU A 114 5.84 5.42 7.69
N SER A 115 5.31 4.92 6.61
CA SER A 115 6.11 4.19 5.62
C SER A 115 6.97 5.19 4.84
N ALA A 116 7.99 5.76 5.50
CA ALA A 116 8.75 6.88 4.99
C ALA A 116 9.46 6.57 3.67
N GLY A 117 9.39 7.49 2.72
CA GLY A 117 10.19 7.59 1.51
C GLY A 117 9.81 6.67 0.37
N THR A 118 9.53 5.40 0.62
CA THR A 118 8.99 4.44 -0.34
C THR A 118 7.72 3.85 0.26
N ALA A 119 6.66 4.57 0.16
CA ALA A 119 5.37 4.25 0.74
C ALA A 119 5.00 2.77 0.54
N GLY A 120 4.89 2.02 1.57
CA GLY A 120 4.40 0.66 1.55
C GLY A 120 5.37 -0.33 2.16
N LYS A 121 5.00 -0.77 3.32
CA LYS A 121 5.68 -1.84 4.04
C LYS A 121 4.76 -3.06 4.11
N LYS A 122 5.36 -4.19 4.40
CA LYS A 122 4.67 -5.46 4.44
C LYS A 122 4.04 -5.70 5.81
N ILE A 123 2.80 -6.17 5.82
CA ILE A 123 2.18 -6.74 7.01
C ILE A 123 2.79 -8.12 7.28
N THR A 124 3.39 -8.30 8.43
CA THR A 124 4.06 -9.54 8.84
C THR A 124 3.10 -10.48 9.56
N ALA A 125 2.18 -9.94 10.37
CA ALA A 125 1.17 -10.72 11.07
C ALA A 125 -0.13 -9.91 11.23
N VAL A 126 -1.22 -10.64 11.47
CA VAL A 126 -2.54 -10.08 11.81
C VAL A 126 -3.10 -10.84 12.99
N THR A 127 -3.47 -10.13 14.04
CA THR A 127 -4.08 -10.72 15.24
C THR A 127 -5.26 -9.86 15.68
N GLY A 128 -6.47 -10.33 15.40
CA GLY A 128 -7.69 -9.55 15.64
C GLY A 128 -7.69 -8.26 14.84
N ASN A 129 -7.67 -7.13 15.51
CA ASN A 129 -7.62 -5.78 14.95
C ASN A 129 -6.22 -5.17 14.92
N THR A 130 -5.20 -5.94 15.27
CA THR A 130 -3.80 -5.52 15.26
C THR A 130 -3.10 -6.09 14.03
N ILE A 131 -2.39 -5.21 13.32
CA ILE A 131 -1.46 -5.59 12.26
C ILE A 131 -0.04 -5.30 12.72
N ALA A 132 0.84 -6.30 12.65
CA ALA A 132 2.28 -6.14 12.80
C ALA A 132 2.90 -5.89 11.42
N THR A 133 3.91 -5.05 11.35
CA THR A 133 4.55 -4.67 10.09
C THR A 133 6.06 -4.82 10.14
N ASP A 134 6.73 -4.60 9.02
CA ASP A 134 8.18 -4.46 8.91
C ASP A 134 8.65 -3.00 8.86
N ILE A 135 7.80 -2.04 9.23
CA ILE A 135 8.16 -0.63 9.34
C ILE A 135 9.05 -0.46 10.57
N ASP A 136 10.27 0.02 10.37
CA ASP A 136 11.19 0.34 11.46
C ASP A 136 10.68 1.59 12.20
N SER A 137 10.23 1.39 13.44
CA SER A 137 9.77 2.44 14.34
C SER A 137 10.71 2.67 15.53
N SER A 138 11.87 2.01 15.57
CA SER A 138 12.82 2.06 16.70
C SER A 138 13.31 3.46 17.09
N SER A 139 13.10 4.45 16.24
CA SER A 139 13.40 5.87 16.52
C SER A 139 12.16 6.69 16.87
N ALA A 140 10.99 6.07 17.02
CA ALA A 140 9.79 6.78 17.45
C ALA A 140 9.95 7.32 18.88
N SER A 141 9.49 8.54 19.09
CA SER A 141 9.63 9.21 20.39
C SER A 141 8.65 8.70 21.45
N ALA A 142 7.50 8.18 21.02
CA ALA A 142 6.44 7.61 21.84
C ALA A 142 5.39 6.92 20.97
N ASP A 143 4.62 6.03 21.57
CA ASP A 143 3.43 5.46 20.94
C ASP A 143 2.45 6.55 20.51
N TYR A 144 1.80 6.34 19.37
CA TYR A 144 0.67 7.16 18.96
C TYR A 144 -0.63 6.58 19.52
N THR A 145 -1.47 7.43 20.09
CA THR A 145 -2.83 7.06 20.47
C THR A 145 -3.78 8.17 20.08
N PHE A 146 -4.80 7.83 19.31
CA PHE A 146 -5.79 8.79 18.82
C PHE A 146 -6.60 9.39 19.99
N ALA A 147 -6.71 10.70 20.06
CA ALA A 147 -7.29 11.44 21.19
C ALA A 147 -8.74 11.90 20.96
N PHE A 148 -9.48 11.29 20.04
CA PHE A 148 -10.89 11.59 19.72
C PHE A 148 -11.17 13.01 19.17
N SER A 149 -10.13 13.77 18.87
CA SER A 149 -10.26 15.09 18.26
C SER A 149 -9.45 15.17 16.97
N GLY A 150 -10.09 15.60 15.90
CA GLY A 150 -9.45 15.75 14.59
C GLY A 150 -9.37 14.46 13.76
N PRO A 151 -8.68 14.51 12.64
CA PRO A 151 -8.50 13.37 11.76
C PRO A 151 -7.53 12.33 12.33
N GLN A 152 -7.77 11.06 12.03
CA GLN A 152 -6.88 9.95 12.39
C GLN A 152 -5.90 9.66 11.25
N ALA A 153 -4.73 9.13 11.59
CA ALA A 153 -3.86 8.47 10.63
C ALA A 153 -4.56 7.24 10.01
N ILE A 154 -4.24 6.92 8.78
CA ILE A 154 -4.93 5.89 7.99
C ILE A 154 -3.91 4.94 7.39
N VAL A 155 -4.18 3.64 7.48
CA VAL A 155 -3.49 2.60 6.72
C VAL A 155 -4.26 2.33 5.44
N LYS A 156 -3.56 2.31 4.30
CA LYS A 156 -4.11 1.94 3.00
C LYS A 156 -3.34 0.78 2.39
N ARG A 157 -4.05 -0.13 1.71
CA ARG A 157 -3.41 -1.22 0.98
C ARG A 157 -2.71 -0.71 -0.27
N CYS A 158 -1.50 -1.21 -0.49
CA CYS A 158 -0.68 -0.91 -1.67
C CYS A 158 -0.46 -2.15 -2.54
N ILE A 159 -0.17 -1.91 -3.80
CA ILE A 159 0.50 -2.87 -4.68
C ILE A 159 2.00 -2.57 -4.67
N LYS A 160 2.83 -3.60 -4.53
CA LYS A 160 4.28 -3.53 -4.73
C LYS A 160 4.59 -3.88 -6.18
N ILE A 161 5.33 -3.02 -6.85
CA ILE A 161 5.72 -3.17 -8.26
C ILE A 161 7.24 -3.18 -8.32
N VAL A 162 7.82 -4.19 -8.94
CA VAL A 162 9.27 -4.27 -9.16
C VAL A 162 9.52 -4.35 -10.66
N ALA A 163 10.18 -3.34 -11.22
CA ALA A 163 10.65 -3.31 -12.60
C ALA A 163 12.13 -3.71 -12.64
N ALA A 164 12.47 -4.82 -13.29
CA ALA A 164 13.83 -5.36 -13.22
C ALA A 164 14.75 -4.91 -14.36
N THR A 165 14.33 -5.02 -15.62
CA THR A 165 15.23 -4.86 -16.76
C THR A 165 15.04 -3.56 -17.53
N SER A 166 13.83 -3.04 -17.60
CA SER A 166 13.48 -1.78 -18.26
C SER A 166 12.38 -1.08 -17.49
N ALA A 167 12.21 0.22 -17.75
CA ALA A 167 11.11 0.96 -17.16
C ALA A 167 9.76 0.41 -17.62
N VAL A 168 8.79 0.37 -16.71
CA VAL A 168 7.42 -0.03 -16.97
C VAL A 168 6.46 1.12 -16.69
N ILE A 169 5.40 1.18 -17.47
CA ILE A 169 4.25 2.05 -17.23
C ILE A 169 3.20 1.22 -16.48
N VAL A 170 2.72 1.73 -15.38
CA VAL A 170 1.70 1.10 -14.56
C VAL A 170 0.51 2.04 -14.50
N GLU A 171 -0.60 1.61 -15.06
CA GLU A 171 -1.85 2.35 -15.05
C GLU A 171 -2.86 1.65 -14.17
N GLU A 172 -3.36 2.33 -13.15
CA GLU A 172 -4.51 1.85 -12.43
C GLU A 172 -5.75 2.09 -13.25
N VAL A 173 -6.54 1.04 -13.47
CA VAL A 173 -7.67 1.09 -14.38
C VAL A 173 -8.96 0.58 -13.73
N GLN A 174 -10.05 1.19 -14.12
CA GLN A 174 -11.40 0.72 -13.82
C GLN A 174 -11.98 0.04 -15.05
N VAL A 175 -12.49 -1.18 -14.87
CA VAL A 175 -13.25 -1.88 -15.91
C VAL A 175 -14.69 -1.42 -15.84
N VAL A 176 -15.17 -0.73 -16.88
CA VAL A 176 -16.53 -0.19 -16.94
C VAL A 176 -17.32 -0.95 -18.01
N GLY A 177 -18.46 -1.44 -17.64
CA GLY A 177 -19.38 -2.15 -18.54
C GLY A 177 -19.02 -3.63 -18.72
N GLY A 178 -19.83 -4.47 -18.14
CA GLY A 178 -19.94 -5.91 -18.31
C GLY A 178 -21.40 -6.30 -18.27
#